data_1fb963ffabbf5b51610dbb8ad119572a
#
_entry.id   1fb963ffabbf5b51610dbb8ad119572a
#
_cell.length_a   1.000
_cell.length_b   1.000
_cell.length_c   1.000
_cell.angle_alpha   90.00
_cell.angle_beta   90.00
_cell.angle_gamma   90.00
#
_symmetry.space_group_name_H-M   'P 1'
#
loop_
_entity.id
_entity.type
_entity.pdbx_description
1 polymer ?
#
loop_
_entity_poly.entity_id
_entity_poly.type
_entity_poly.pdbx_seq_one_letter_code
_entity_poly.pdbx_strand_id
1 'polypeptide(L)'
;MFSNVSRVTLQDGKLQFIVFRRDLVSSAPTEMFVRVVARVARETKFSGAGPATTTTIDGQWAVRSQSYEFRVAPLGDSPEMIVLQPADPQLSLSPGRYALVVAGRGYDFAVDGEVTDAAQCLERAGVVGGAVYSECRTLPAQFTN
;
A
#
# COMPACT_ATOMS: atom_id res chain seq x y z
N MET A 1 -1.82 7.24 9.46
CA MET A 1 -3.14 6.83 8.90
C MET A 1 -3.67 7.90 7.98
N PHE A 2 -4.36 7.49 6.95
CA PHE A 2 -5.05 8.38 6.03
C PHE A 2 -6.40 7.77 5.62
N SER A 3 -7.33 8.61 5.16
CA SER A 3 -8.70 8.19 4.84
C SER A 3 -9.07 8.37 3.36
N ASN A 4 -8.36 9.23 2.66
CA ASN A 4 -8.61 9.44 1.24
C ASN A 4 -7.77 8.48 0.41
N VAL A 5 -8.42 7.55 -0.27
CA VAL A 5 -7.77 6.60 -1.16
C VAL A 5 -8.20 6.81 -2.60
N SER A 6 -7.29 6.49 -3.51
CA SER A 6 -7.54 6.53 -4.95
C SER A 6 -8.62 5.52 -5.36
N ARG A 7 -9.33 5.83 -6.44
CA ARG A 7 -10.28 4.91 -7.08
C ARG A 7 -9.63 4.04 -8.14
N VAL A 8 -8.33 4.18 -8.37
CA VAL A 8 -7.61 3.38 -9.34
C VAL A 8 -7.58 1.93 -8.88
N THR A 9 -8.12 1.04 -9.68
CA THR A 9 -8.17 -0.39 -9.40
C THR A 9 -7.68 -1.16 -10.62
N LEU A 10 -6.72 -2.05 -10.40
CA LEU A 10 -6.14 -2.92 -11.42
C LEU A 10 -6.78 -4.30 -11.30
N GLN A 11 -7.00 -4.96 -12.43
CA GLN A 11 -7.71 -6.24 -12.45
C GLN A 11 -6.87 -7.43 -11.99
N ASP A 12 -5.54 -7.31 -12.09
CA ASP A 12 -4.61 -8.34 -11.63
C ASP A 12 -3.36 -7.74 -11.01
N GLY A 13 -2.54 -8.58 -10.38
CA GLY A 13 -1.34 -8.18 -9.66
C GLY A 13 -0.07 -8.16 -10.50
N LYS A 14 -0.15 -8.37 -11.80
CA LYS A 14 1.00 -8.26 -12.72
C LYS A 14 1.10 -6.82 -13.22
N LEU A 15 1.97 -6.05 -12.59
CA LEU A 15 1.98 -4.60 -12.72
C LEU A 15 3.11 -4.11 -13.63
N GLN A 16 2.76 -3.12 -14.43
CA GLN A 16 3.71 -2.22 -15.10
C GLN A 16 3.17 -0.80 -14.98
N PHE A 17 4.08 0.16 -14.82
CA PHE A 17 3.72 1.57 -14.79
C PHE A 17 4.47 2.31 -15.89
N ILE A 18 3.80 3.24 -16.53
CA ILE A 18 4.42 4.15 -17.49
C ILE A 18 4.54 5.51 -16.81
N VAL A 19 5.75 6.05 -16.78
CA VAL A 19 6.04 7.35 -16.19
C VAL A 19 6.60 8.28 -17.26
N PHE A 20 6.07 9.50 -17.31
CA PHE A 20 6.61 10.56 -18.15
C PHE A 20 7.80 11.20 -17.45
N ARG A 21 8.96 11.26 -18.12
CA ARG A 21 10.19 11.80 -17.53
C ARG A 21 10.07 13.25 -17.09
N ARG A 22 9.27 14.05 -17.75
CA ARG A 22 9.04 15.45 -17.37
C ARG A 22 8.36 15.60 -16.00
N ASP A 23 7.69 14.55 -15.52
CA ASP A 23 7.09 14.51 -14.20
C ASP A 23 8.14 14.19 -13.11
N LEU A 24 9.35 13.83 -13.53
CA LEU A 24 10.51 13.60 -12.69
C LEU A 24 11.38 14.86 -12.71
N VAL A 25 11.58 15.48 -11.56
CA VAL A 25 12.23 16.80 -11.41
C VAL A 25 13.73 16.76 -11.73
N SER A 26 14.35 15.60 -11.86
CA SER A 26 15.76 15.42 -12.17
C SER A 26 15.99 14.04 -12.76
N SER A 27 17.25 13.70 -13.10
CA SER A 27 17.69 12.40 -13.57
C SER A 27 16.90 11.22 -12.97
N ALA A 28 16.93 10.06 -13.62
CA ALA A 28 16.21 8.86 -13.23
C ALA A 28 16.14 8.66 -11.71
N PRO A 29 14.96 8.42 -11.14
CA PRO A 29 14.81 8.23 -9.70
C PRO A 29 15.66 7.04 -9.24
N THR A 30 16.34 7.20 -8.12
CA THR A 30 17.21 6.17 -7.55
C THR A 30 16.43 5.09 -6.80
N GLU A 31 15.20 5.42 -6.37
CA GLU A 31 14.34 4.51 -5.62
C GLU A 31 12.94 4.49 -6.21
N MET A 32 12.53 3.29 -6.61
CA MET A 32 11.20 3.00 -7.12
C MET A 32 10.73 1.70 -6.53
N PHE A 33 9.64 1.75 -5.81
CA PHE A 33 9.09 0.56 -5.17
C PHE A 33 7.59 0.69 -4.94
N VAL A 34 6.95 -0.44 -4.76
CA VAL A 34 5.54 -0.51 -4.38
C VAL A 34 5.47 -0.92 -2.92
N ARG A 35 4.78 -0.15 -2.11
CA ARG A 35 4.51 -0.45 -0.70
C ARG A 35 3.12 -1.00 -0.50
N VAL A 36 2.98 -1.86 0.49
CA VAL A 36 1.68 -2.32 0.96
C VAL A 36 0.99 -1.18 1.70
N VAL A 37 -0.28 -0.95 1.38
CA VAL A 37 -1.18 -0.05 2.10
C VAL A 37 -2.23 -0.90 2.78
N ALA A 38 -2.13 -1.03 4.10
CA ALA A 38 -3.02 -1.88 4.87
C ALA A 38 -4.23 -1.11 5.40
N ARG A 39 -5.38 -1.77 5.40
CA ARG A 39 -6.57 -1.28 6.07
C ARG A 39 -6.41 -1.43 7.58
N VAL A 40 -6.68 -0.37 8.33
CA VAL A 40 -6.74 -0.41 9.78
C VAL A 40 -8.17 -0.82 10.16
N ALA A 41 -8.34 -2.07 10.57
CA ALA A 41 -9.66 -2.66 10.77
C ALA A 41 -10.20 -2.51 12.19
N ARG A 42 -9.32 -2.43 13.17
CA ARG A 42 -9.70 -2.32 14.59
C ARG A 42 -8.78 -1.36 15.32
N GLU A 43 -9.34 -0.72 16.32
CA GLU A 43 -8.60 0.11 17.26
C GLU A 43 -8.89 -0.30 18.68
N THR A 44 -7.85 -0.52 19.48
CA THR A 44 -7.95 -0.79 20.91
C THR A 44 -7.50 0.44 21.69
N LYS A 45 -8.35 0.91 22.57
CA LYS A 45 -8.07 2.03 23.47
C LYS A 45 -8.01 1.51 24.92
N PHE A 46 -6.97 1.94 25.61
CA PHE A 46 -6.79 1.66 27.03
C PHE A 46 -7.20 2.90 27.82
N SER A 47 -8.18 2.77 28.70
CA SER A 47 -8.66 3.87 29.56
C SER A 47 -8.29 3.58 31.01
N GLY A 48 -7.19 4.13 31.49
CA GLY A 48 -6.82 4.15 32.91
C GLY A 48 -7.00 2.82 33.65
N ALA A 49 -7.91 2.78 34.61
CA ALA A 49 -8.19 1.62 35.43
C ALA A 49 -9.28 0.67 34.89
N GLY A 50 -9.84 0.96 33.70
CA GLY A 50 -10.89 0.15 33.07
C GLY A 50 -10.35 -0.90 32.10
N PRO A 51 -11.21 -1.84 31.64
CA PRO A 51 -10.85 -2.78 30.60
C PRO A 51 -10.61 -2.06 29.28
N ALA A 52 -9.69 -2.60 28.46
CA ALA A 52 -9.44 -2.11 27.12
C ALA A 52 -10.69 -2.26 26.24
N THR A 53 -10.97 -1.24 25.42
CA THR A 53 -12.10 -1.24 24.49
C THR A 53 -11.58 -1.39 23.08
N THR A 54 -12.08 -2.41 22.37
CA THR A 54 -11.75 -2.63 20.96
C THR A 54 -12.97 -2.29 20.09
N THR A 55 -12.77 -1.42 19.13
CA THR A 55 -13.80 -1.01 18.18
C THR A 55 -13.36 -1.30 16.74
N THR A 56 -14.33 -1.67 15.91
CA THR A 56 -14.10 -1.77 14.47
C THR A 56 -14.05 -0.36 13.88
N ILE A 57 -13.06 -0.12 13.03
CA ILE A 57 -12.95 1.13 12.27
C ILE A 57 -13.04 0.85 10.78
N ASP A 58 -13.50 1.86 10.04
CA ASP A 58 -13.62 1.79 8.59
C ASP A 58 -13.01 3.04 7.95
N GLY A 59 -12.57 2.89 6.70
CA GLY A 59 -12.05 4.00 5.92
C GLY A 59 -10.70 4.56 6.40
N GLN A 60 -9.92 3.80 7.15
CA GLN A 60 -8.58 4.19 7.59
C GLN A 60 -7.52 3.24 7.04
N TRP A 61 -6.44 3.83 6.56
CA TRP A 61 -5.36 3.13 5.88
C TRP A 61 -3.99 3.54 6.42
N ALA A 62 -3.04 2.64 6.35
CA ALA A 62 -1.67 2.90 6.77
C ALA A 62 -0.68 2.31 5.76
N VAL A 63 0.31 3.10 5.37
CA VAL A 63 1.41 2.62 4.51
C VAL A 63 2.36 1.80 5.35
N ARG A 64 2.65 0.57 4.90
CA ARG A 64 3.58 -0.34 5.58
C ARG A 64 4.99 -0.17 5.05
N SER A 65 5.96 -0.64 5.82
CA SER A 65 7.36 -0.72 5.39
C SER A 65 7.62 -1.82 4.37
N GLN A 66 6.75 -2.82 4.29
CA GLN A 66 6.86 -3.90 3.30
C GLN A 66 6.77 -3.33 1.90
N SER A 67 7.77 -3.63 1.07
CA SER A 67 7.90 -3.06 -0.26
C SER A 67 8.41 -4.08 -1.27
N TYR A 68 8.12 -3.79 -2.54
CA TYR A 68 8.57 -4.57 -3.69
C TYR A 68 9.34 -3.65 -4.63
N GLU A 69 10.57 -4.02 -4.96
CA GLU A 69 11.44 -3.22 -5.82
C GLU A 69 10.98 -3.26 -7.27
N PHE A 70 11.04 -2.10 -7.94
CA PHE A 70 10.78 -1.93 -9.36
C PHE A 70 12.01 -1.39 -10.07
N ARG A 71 12.14 -1.70 -11.35
CA ARG A 71 13.24 -1.26 -12.20
C ARG A 71 12.73 -0.48 -13.39
N VAL A 72 13.56 0.45 -13.86
CA VAL A 72 13.32 1.26 -15.05
C VAL A 72 13.71 0.49 -16.30
N ALA A 73 12.85 0.52 -17.30
CA ALA A 73 13.15 0.07 -18.65
C ALA A 73 12.70 1.16 -19.66
N PRO A 74 13.41 1.33 -20.77
CA PRO A 74 12.96 2.26 -21.81
C PRO A 74 11.68 1.74 -22.46
N LEU A 75 10.77 2.66 -22.82
CA LEU A 75 9.55 2.34 -23.57
C LEU A 75 9.78 2.62 -25.07
N GLY A 76 10.19 1.59 -25.82
CA GLY A 76 10.38 1.67 -27.25
C GLY A 76 11.24 2.87 -27.66
N ASP A 77 10.77 3.63 -28.65
CA ASP A 77 11.45 4.82 -29.18
C ASP A 77 11.06 6.12 -28.48
N SER A 78 10.31 6.05 -27.38
CA SER A 78 9.85 7.24 -26.66
C SER A 78 10.86 7.66 -25.58
N PRO A 79 11.69 8.68 -25.80
CA PRO A 79 12.67 9.11 -24.80
C PRO A 79 12.02 9.80 -23.59
N GLU A 80 10.76 10.22 -23.69
CA GLU A 80 10.02 10.91 -22.63
C GLU A 80 9.30 9.95 -21.69
N MET A 81 9.22 8.67 -22.05
CA MET A 81 8.51 7.66 -21.28
C MET A 81 9.44 6.56 -20.79
N ILE A 82 9.23 6.14 -19.57
CA ILE A 82 9.88 4.97 -18.99
C ILE A 82 8.85 4.00 -18.48
N VAL A 83 9.16 2.72 -18.52
CA VAL A 83 8.35 1.65 -17.94
C VAL A 83 8.98 1.26 -16.62
N LEU A 84 8.15 1.15 -15.58
CA LEU A 84 8.52 0.55 -14.32
C LEU A 84 8.01 -0.88 -14.29
N GLN A 85 8.92 -1.81 -14.11
CA GLN A 85 8.65 -3.25 -14.06
C GLN A 85 9.14 -3.81 -12.72
N PRO A 86 8.48 -4.85 -12.17
CA PRO A 86 9.01 -5.51 -10.99
C PRO A 86 10.44 -6.00 -11.22
N ALA A 87 11.30 -5.80 -10.23
CA ALA A 87 12.66 -6.36 -10.26
C ALA A 87 12.63 -7.89 -10.31
N ASP A 88 11.66 -8.50 -9.62
CA ASP A 88 11.34 -9.92 -9.74
C ASP A 88 10.27 -10.12 -10.81
N PRO A 89 10.61 -10.75 -11.96
CA PRO A 89 9.64 -10.96 -13.04
C PRO A 89 8.51 -11.92 -12.66
N GLN A 90 8.64 -12.68 -11.59
CA GLN A 90 7.61 -13.57 -11.09
C GLN A 90 6.64 -12.89 -10.12
N LEU A 91 6.90 -11.64 -9.77
CA LEU A 91 6.06 -10.91 -8.84
C LEU A 91 4.64 -10.76 -9.37
N SER A 92 3.69 -11.21 -8.57
CA SER A 92 2.27 -10.94 -8.75
C SER A 92 1.70 -10.51 -7.41
N LEU A 93 1.21 -9.29 -7.32
CA LEU A 93 0.61 -8.78 -6.09
C LEU A 93 -0.76 -9.42 -5.87
N SER A 94 -1.00 -9.90 -4.66
CA SER A 94 -2.31 -10.39 -4.26
C SER A 94 -3.33 -9.25 -4.18
N PRO A 95 -4.64 -9.54 -4.24
CA PRO A 95 -5.66 -8.51 -4.04
C PRO A 95 -5.42 -7.71 -2.78
N GLY A 96 -5.54 -6.41 -2.89
CA GLY A 96 -5.25 -5.49 -1.79
C GLY A 96 -4.98 -4.08 -2.28
N ARG A 97 -4.48 -3.24 -1.39
CA ARG A 97 -4.12 -1.87 -1.71
C ARG A 97 -2.62 -1.64 -1.57
N TYR A 98 -2.11 -0.84 -2.47
CA TYR A 98 -0.67 -0.57 -2.60
C TYR A 98 -0.43 0.89 -2.95
N ALA A 99 0.81 1.34 -2.82
CA ALA A 99 1.24 2.64 -3.29
C ALA A 99 2.55 2.51 -4.06
N LEU A 100 2.57 3.02 -5.28
CA LEU A 100 3.80 3.21 -6.05
C LEU A 100 4.51 4.44 -5.48
N VAL A 101 5.77 4.28 -5.08
CA VAL A 101 6.61 5.37 -4.59
C VAL A 101 7.70 5.66 -5.62
N VAL A 102 7.68 6.87 -6.15
CA VAL A 102 8.64 7.36 -7.14
C VAL A 102 9.05 8.77 -6.75
N ALA A 103 10.34 9.00 -6.64
CA ALA A 103 10.90 10.32 -6.31
C ALA A 103 10.24 10.95 -5.06
N GLY A 104 10.01 10.15 -4.03
CA GLY A 104 9.41 10.60 -2.77
C GLY A 104 7.91 10.85 -2.82
N ARG A 105 7.25 10.58 -3.93
CA ARG A 105 5.79 10.71 -4.09
C ARG A 105 5.13 9.34 -4.13
N GLY A 106 3.99 9.23 -3.47
CA GLY A 106 3.19 8.01 -3.45
C GLY A 106 1.93 8.13 -4.28
N TYR A 107 1.63 7.09 -5.06
CA TYR A 107 0.43 6.98 -5.88
C TYR A 107 -0.26 5.67 -5.50
N ASP A 108 -1.36 5.75 -4.78
CA ASP A 108 -2.06 4.55 -4.30
C ASP A 108 -3.00 3.97 -5.36
N PHE A 109 -3.15 2.66 -5.30
CA PHE A 109 -4.03 1.89 -6.18
C PHE A 109 -4.45 0.60 -5.48
N ALA A 110 -5.50 -0.01 -5.98
CA ALA A 110 -5.95 -1.31 -5.52
C ALA A 110 -5.73 -2.38 -6.60
N VAL A 111 -5.51 -3.61 -6.18
CA VAL A 111 -5.62 -4.81 -7.01
C VAL A 111 -6.92 -5.50 -6.64
N ASP A 112 -7.78 -5.72 -7.63
CA ASP A 112 -9.13 -6.25 -7.44
C ASP A 112 -9.11 -7.70 -6.93
N GLY A 113 -10.10 -8.04 -6.14
CA GLY A 113 -10.33 -9.36 -5.61
C GLY A 113 -10.54 -9.40 -4.09
N GLU A 114 -10.78 -10.60 -3.59
CA GLU A 114 -10.89 -10.84 -2.15
C GLU A 114 -9.52 -10.72 -1.49
N VAL A 115 -9.43 -9.92 -0.44
CA VAL A 115 -8.20 -9.74 0.31
C VAL A 115 -8.01 -10.92 1.26
N THR A 116 -6.97 -11.71 1.02
CA THR A 116 -6.59 -12.87 1.84
C THR A 116 -5.23 -12.73 2.50
N ASP A 117 -4.44 -11.73 2.08
CA ASP A 117 -3.11 -11.48 2.61
C ASP A 117 -3.20 -10.74 3.96
N ALA A 118 -2.67 -11.34 5.01
CA ALA A 118 -2.63 -10.75 6.34
C ALA A 118 -1.90 -9.40 6.38
N ALA A 119 -0.95 -9.17 5.49
CA ALA A 119 -0.23 -7.91 5.37
C ALA A 119 -1.16 -6.73 5.03
N GLN A 120 -2.33 -6.98 4.48
CA GLN A 120 -3.33 -5.97 4.10
C GLN A 120 -4.20 -5.50 5.27
N CYS A 121 -4.07 -6.09 6.44
CA CYS A 121 -4.92 -5.78 7.59
C CYS A 121 -4.08 -5.46 8.83
N LEU A 122 -4.35 -4.31 9.45
CA LEU A 122 -3.71 -3.88 10.68
C LEU A 122 -4.74 -3.62 11.79
N GLU A 123 -4.32 -3.89 13.01
CA GLU A 123 -4.96 -3.45 14.23
C GLU A 123 -4.10 -2.37 14.88
N ARG A 124 -4.73 -1.34 15.39
CA ARG A 124 -4.06 -0.22 16.04
C ARG A 124 -4.35 -0.24 17.53
N ALA A 125 -3.33 -0.13 18.35
CA ALA A 125 -3.47 0.05 19.79
C ALA A 125 -2.88 1.40 20.20
N GLY A 126 -3.67 2.21 20.88
CA GLY A 126 -3.21 3.46 21.48
C GLY A 126 -2.33 3.15 22.69
N VAL A 127 -1.14 3.75 22.72
CA VAL A 127 -0.19 3.66 23.83
C VAL A 127 0.24 5.06 24.23
N VAL A 128 0.89 5.19 25.39
CA VAL A 128 1.43 6.47 25.83
C VAL A 128 2.44 6.97 24.78
N GLY A 129 2.18 8.15 24.22
CA GLY A 129 3.05 8.78 23.22
C GLY A 129 2.84 8.37 21.78
N GLY A 130 1.80 7.55 21.47
CA GLY A 130 1.55 7.15 20.09
C GLY A 130 0.62 5.97 19.90
N ALA A 131 0.91 5.19 18.88
CA ALA A 131 0.15 3.98 18.56
C ALA A 131 1.09 2.86 18.10
N VAL A 132 0.70 1.64 18.40
CA VAL A 132 1.35 0.41 17.94
C VAL A 132 0.42 -0.28 16.94
N TYR A 133 0.99 -0.75 15.85
CA TYR A 133 0.27 -1.49 14.81
C TYR A 133 0.72 -2.94 14.78
N SER A 134 -0.22 -3.85 14.64
CA SER A 134 0.04 -5.28 14.43
C SER A 134 -0.87 -5.83 13.34
N GLU A 135 -0.45 -6.90 12.69
CA GLU A 135 -1.31 -7.57 11.72
C GLU A 135 -2.55 -8.16 12.39
N CYS A 136 -3.68 -8.13 11.68
CA CYS A 136 -4.92 -8.70 12.19
C CYS A 136 -4.75 -10.20 12.44
N ARG A 137 -5.20 -10.69 13.57
CA ARG A 137 -5.19 -12.13 13.88
C ARG A 137 -6.08 -12.92 12.93
N THR A 138 -7.22 -12.33 12.60
CA THR A 138 -8.15 -12.86 11.60
C THR A 138 -8.60 -11.71 10.70
N LEU A 139 -8.68 -11.96 9.39
CA LEU A 139 -9.23 -10.99 8.47
C LEU A 139 -10.73 -10.81 8.73
N PRO A 140 -11.24 -9.56 8.69
CA PRO A 140 -12.67 -9.33 8.79
C PRO A 140 -13.43 -10.06 7.68
N ALA A 141 -14.64 -10.53 7.98
CA ALA A 141 -15.53 -11.07 6.96
C ALA A 141 -15.84 -10.00 5.89
N GLN A 142 -15.93 -10.42 4.64
CA GLN A 142 -16.16 -9.50 3.49
C GLN A 142 -15.06 -8.43 3.33
N PHE A 143 -13.82 -8.79 3.60
CA PHE A 143 -12.69 -7.90 3.41
C PHE A 143 -12.38 -7.79 1.91
N THR A 144 -12.91 -6.75 1.27
CA THR A 144 -12.69 -6.43 -0.15
C THR A 144 -12.10 -5.01 -0.28
N ASN A 145 -11.49 -4.74 -1.43
CA ASN A 145 -11.00 -3.40 -1.76
C ASN A 145 -12.12 -2.47 -2.20
#